data_831daee967fa1b4d72a62c10fb4ed14b
#
_entry.id   831daee967fa1b4d72a62c10fb4ed14b
#
_cell.length_a   1.000
_cell.length_b   1.000
_cell.length_c   1.000
_cell.angle_alpha   90.00
_cell.angle_beta   90.00
_cell.angle_gamma   90.00
#
_symmetry.space_group_name_H-M   'P 1'
#
loop_
_entity.id
_entity.type
_entity.pdbx_description
1 polymer ?
#
loop_
_entity_poly.entity_id
_entity_poly.type
_entity_poly.pdbx_seq_one_letter_code
_entity_poly.pdbx_strand_id
1 'polypeptide(L)'
;MTRDKIIITGASSGLGEGMAREFAARGRSLGLAARRIDKLDALAAQLADDAGRVVVRALDVTDTDDVPRAFAELAEGLGGVDRVIVNAGLGKGAPIGTGNAAANLETVQTNLVGALAQAEAAMAIFRAQNHGHLVLISSISAVRGLPKAQAAYSASKAGVSALGQGLQAELAGSPIKVSVILPGYIETDINRGVKTKLMTETDAGVRAMVAAIESERRRSEVPAWPWKPIAAALRHLPDAVSAKLI
;
A
#
# COMPACT_ATOMS: atom_id res chain seq x y z
N MET A 1 -11.21 -19.22 1.00
CA MET A 1 -10.12 -19.43 1.99
C MET A 1 -9.96 -18.16 2.79
N THR A 2 -9.88 -18.26 4.10
CA THR A 2 -9.57 -17.13 4.98
C THR A 2 -8.09 -16.78 4.81
N ARG A 3 -7.75 -15.47 4.77
CA ARG A 3 -6.35 -15.01 4.69
C ARG A 3 -5.90 -14.63 6.09
N ASP A 4 -5.35 -15.60 6.82
CA ASP A 4 -5.08 -15.46 8.25
C ASP A 4 -3.68 -14.94 8.57
N LYS A 5 -2.70 -15.17 7.68
CA LYS A 5 -1.29 -14.79 7.85
C LYS A 5 -0.96 -13.65 6.88
N ILE A 6 -0.79 -12.44 7.43
CA ILE A 6 -0.74 -11.20 6.63
C ILE A 6 0.58 -10.47 6.90
N ILE A 7 1.37 -10.20 5.86
CA ILE A 7 2.50 -9.27 5.91
C ILE A 7 2.02 -7.87 5.52
N ILE A 8 2.38 -6.86 6.32
CA ILE A 8 2.08 -5.44 6.07
C ILE A 8 3.38 -4.65 6.11
N THR A 9 3.74 -3.97 5.03
CA THR A 9 4.89 -3.07 5.00
C THR A 9 4.48 -1.63 5.28
N GLY A 10 5.41 -0.82 5.79
CA GLY A 10 5.10 0.53 6.26
C GLY A 10 4.15 0.54 7.46
N ALA A 11 4.20 -0.51 8.30
CA ALA A 11 3.26 -0.73 9.40
C ALA A 11 3.51 0.16 10.63
N SER A 12 4.57 0.96 10.67
CA SER A 12 4.93 1.76 11.86
C SER A 12 4.17 3.08 12.00
N SER A 13 3.23 3.41 11.11
CA SER A 13 2.38 4.62 11.18
C SER A 13 1.25 4.60 10.14
N GLY A 14 0.27 5.50 10.31
CA GLY A 14 -0.76 5.82 9.33
C GLY A 14 -1.58 4.62 8.88
N LEU A 15 -1.77 4.48 7.57
CA LEU A 15 -2.63 3.40 7.02
C LEU A 15 -2.10 2.01 7.35
N GLY A 16 -0.78 1.81 7.35
CA GLY A 16 -0.16 0.51 7.66
C GLY A 16 -0.41 0.09 9.10
N GLU A 17 -0.22 1.00 10.06
CA GLU A 17 -0.53 0.78 11.48
C GLU A 17 -2.03 0.55 11.67
N GLY A 18 -2.88 1.40 11.09
CA GLY A 18 -4.33 1.24 11.18
C GLY A 18 -4.82 -0.12 10.65
N MET A 19 -4.31 -0.54 9.48
CA MET A 19 -4.63 -1.86 8.93
C MET A 19 -4.15 -3.00 9.84
N ALA A 20 -2.96 -2.87 10.46
CA ALA A 20 -2.47 -3.86 11.41
C ALA A 20 -3.42 -4.02 12.60
N ARG A 21 -3.91 -2.92 13.18
CA ARG A 21 -4.89 -2.93 14.27
C ARG A 21 -6.22 -3.57 13.86
N GLU A 22 -6.75 -3.21 12.70
CA GLU A 22 -8.00 -3.77 12.17
C GLU A 22 -7.91 -5.27 11.87
N PHE A 23 -6.77 -5.75 11.38
CA PHE A 23 -6.57 -7.18 11.16
C PHE A 23 -6.31 -7.94 12.46
N ALA A 24 -5.58 -7.36 13.43
CA ALA A 24 -5.39 -7.93 14.75
C ALA A 24 -6.73 -8.14 15.47
N ALA A 25 -7.61 -7.14 15.49
CA ALA A 25 -8.95 -7.23 16.06
C ALA A 25 -9.84 -8.32 15.41
N ARG A 26 -9.42 -8.87 14.28
CA ARG A 26 -10.06 -10.02 13.60
C ARG A 26 -9.32 -11.34 13.85
N GLY A 27 -8.39 -11.37 14.81
CA GLY A 27 -7.61 -12.55 15.17
C GLY A 27 -6.56 -12.97 14.14
N ARG A 28 -6.16 -12.07 13.20
CA ARG A 28 -5.19 -12.42 12.16
C ARG A 28 -3.76 -12.44 12.71
N SER A 29 -2.92 -13.30 12.15
CA SER A 29 -1.48 -13.32 12.42
C SER A 29 -0.78 -12.32 11.50
N LEU A 30 0.10 -11.48 12.06
CA LEU A 30 0.65 -10.32 11.38
C LEU A 30 2.18 -10.35 11.33
N GLY A 31 2.74 -10.18 10.14
CA GLY A 31 4.14 -9.85 9.89
C GLY A 31 4.24 -8.35 9.59
N LEU A 32 4.84 -7.57 10.48
CA LEU A 32 4.89 -6.12 10.36
C LEU A 32 6.31 -5.69 9.99
N ALA A 33 6.43 -4.95 8.89
CA ALA A 33 7.72 -4.45 8.41
C ALA A 33 7.72 -2.92 8.24
N ALA A 34 8.76 -2.27 8.74
CA ALA A 34 9.06 -0.85 8.53
C ALA A 34 10.48 -0.53 9.00
N ARG A 35 10.99 0.67 8.69
CA ARG A 35 12.32 1.13 9.14
C ARG A 35 12.45 1.32 10.65
N ARG A 36 11.35 1.74 11.32
CA ARG A 36 11.33 2.08 12.75
C ARG A 36 10.94 0.86 13.57
N ILE A 37 11.93 0.05 13.95
CA ILE A 37 11.69 -1.18 14.70
C ILE A 37 11.08 -0.92 16.09
N ASP A 38 11.52 0.14 16.78
CA ASP A 38 10.98 0.59 18.05
C ASP A 38 9.46 0.78 18.03
N LYS A 39 8.95 1.38 16.95
CA LYS A 39 7.50 1.56 16.75
C LYS A 39 6.77 0.25 16.42
N LEU A 40 7.43 -0.65 15.69
CA LEU A 40 6.86 -1.96 15.42
C LEU A 40 6.77 -2.82 16.67
N ASP A 41 7.80 -2.80 17.52
CA ASP A 41 7.81 -3.51 18.80
C ASP A 41 6.71 -2.99 19.73
N ALA A 42 6.57 -1.66 19.84
CA ALA A 42 5.49 -1.05 20.61
C ALA A 42 4.09 -1.41 20.07
N LEU A 43 3.93 -1.42 18.73
CA LEU A 43 2.68 -1.83 18.11
C LEU A 43 2.41 -3.33 18.35
N ALA A 44 3.40 -4.19 18.18
CA ALA A 44 3.27 -5.62 18.40
C ALA A 44 2.83 -5.94 19.85
N ALA A 45 3.40 -5.24 20.83
CA ALA A 45 2.99 -5.38 22.22
C ALA A 45 1.52 -4.97 22.45
N GLN A 46 1.04 -3.93 21.78
CA GLN A 46 -0.36 -3.50 21.86
C GLN A 46 -1.34 -4.46 21.18
N LEU A 47 -0.88 -5.24 20.20
CA LEU A 47 -1.71 -6.17 19.42
C LEU A 47 -1.67 -7.60 19.96
N ALA A 48 -0.87 -7.90 20.98
CA ALA A 48 -0.60 -9.25 21.44
C ALA A 48 -1.83 -10.02 21.91
N ASP A 49 -2.80 -9.34 22.51
CA ASP A 49 -4.02 -9.96 23.03
C ASP A 49 -5.09 -10.19 21.94
N ASP A 50 -5.06 -9.40 20.86
CA ASP A 50 -6.05 -9.44 19.78
C ASP A 50 -5.60 -10.29 18.59
N ALA A 51 -4.32 -10.24 18.24
CA ALA A 51 -3.76 -10.95 17.09
C ALA A 51 -3.50 -12.43 17.40
N GLY A 52 -3.60 -13.29 16.38
CA GLY A 52 -3.19 -14.69 16.50
C GLY A 52 -1.68 -14.82 16.77
N ARG A 53 -0.86 -14.04 16.07
CA ARG A 53 0.60 -13.93 16.24
C ARG A 53 1.09 -12.62 15.64
N VAL A 54 2.09 -11.99 16.24
CA VAL A 54 2.74 -10.81 15.64
C VAL A 54 4.24 -11.05 15.53
N VAL A 55 4.78 -10.85 14.33
CA VAL A 55 6.22 -10.91 14.03
C VAL A 55 6.63 -9.58 13.45
N VAL A 56 7.75 -9.02 13.90
CA VAL A 56 8.23 -7.72 13.42
C VAL A 56 9.59 -7.84 12.74
N ARG A 57 9.85 -7.01 11.72
CA ARG A 57 11.13 -6.95 11.01
C ARG A 57 11.44 -5.50 10.60
N ALA A 58 12.62 -5.02 10.97
CA ALA A 58 13.11 -3.76 10.43
C ALA A 58 13.37 -3.92 8.91
N LEU A 59 12.80 -3.03 8.09
CA LEU A 59 12.96 -3.10 6.63
C LEU A 59 12.91 -1.70 6.04
N ASP A 60 13.94 -1.33 5.29
CA ASP A 60 13.87 -0.27 4.30
C ASP A 60 13.57 -0.90 2.93
N VAL A 61 12.42 -0.61 2.37
CA VAL A 61 12.00 -1.17 1.07
C VAL A 61 12.84 -0.67 -0.11
N THR A 62 13.70 0.33 0.10
CA THR A 62 14.66 0.81 -0.90
C THR A 62 15.95 -0.02 -0.93
N ASP A 63 16.24 -0.79 0.11
CA ASP A 63 17.24 -1.86 0.11
C ASP A 63 16.63 -3.11 -0.51
N THR A 64 16.66 -3.15 -1.84
CA THR A 64 16.02 -4.23 -2.63
C THR A 64 16.64 -5.61 -2.39
N ASP A 65 17.88 -5.68 -1.91
CA ASP A 65 18.58 -6.93 -1.62
C ASP A 65 18.15 -7.51 -0.27
N ASP A 66 17.73 -6.67 0.70
CA ASP A 66 17.21 -7.13 2.00
C ASP A 66 15.73 -7.56 1.93
N VAL A 67 14.95 -7.03 0.97
CA VAL A 67 13.51 -7.33 0.87
C VAL A 67 13.19 -8.83 0.82
N PRO A 68 13.84 -9.66 -0.04
CA PRO A 68 13.55 -11.09 -0.09
C PRO A 68 13.83 -11.81 1.23
N ARG A 69 14.93 -11.46 1.91
CA ARG A 69 15.31 -12.02 3.20
C ARG A 69 14.29 -11.65 4.29
N ALA A 70 13.92 -10.38 4.37
CA ALA A 70 12.94 -9.91 5.35
C ALA A 70 11.57 -10.60 5.17
N PHE A 71 11.14 -10.83 3.94
CA PHE A 71 9.89 -11.53 3.64
C PHE A 71 9.97 -13.02 4.01
N ALA A 72 11.12 -13.67 3.77
CA ALA A 72 11.34 -15.06 4.18
C ALA A 72 11.30 -15.21 5.71
N GLU A 73 11.99 -14.33 6.46
CA GLU A 73 12.00 -14.31 7.92
C GLU A 73 10.59 -14.10 8.50
N LEU A 74 9.81 -13.17 7.93
CA LEU A 74 8.42 -12.94 8.33
C LEU A 74 7.53 -14.14 8.00
N ALA A 75 7.70 -14.75 6.84
CA ALA A 75 6.95 -15.94 6.43
C ALA A 75 7.25 -17.14 7.34
N GLU A 76 8.50 -17.37 7.68
CA GLU A 76 8.91 -18.40 8.63
C GLU A 76 8.32 -18.14 10.02
N GLY A 77 8.46 -16.91 10.52
CA GLY A 77 7.89 -16.50 11.80
C GLY A 77 6.38 -16.68 11.89
N LEU A 78 5.64 -16.51 10.80
CA LEU A 78 4.19 -16.75 10.71
C LEU A 78 3.83 -18.22 10.41
N GLY A 79 4.77 -19.04 9.99
CA GLY A 79 4.49 -20.39 9.49
C GLY A 79 3.77 -20.39 8.14
N GLY A 80 4.08 -19.46 7.25
CA GLY A 80 3.49 -19.24 5.93
C GLY A 80 2.88 -17.85 5.77
N VAL A 81 2.40 -17.51 4.55
CA VAL A 81 1.82 -16.19 4.23
C VAL A 81 0.62 -16.35 3.31
N ASP A 82 -0.53 -15.83 3.69
CA ASP A 82 -1.75 -15.84 2.88
C ASP A 82 -1.94 -14.53 2.11
N ARG A 83 -1.48 -13.41 2.69
CA ARG A 83 -1.64 -12.07 2.10
C ARG A 83 -0.40 -11.23 2.36
N VAL A 84 0.01 -10.47 1.35
CA VAL A 84 1.02 -9.41 1.48
C VAL A 84 0.41 -8.09 1.07
N ILE A 85 0.52 -7.08 1.94
CA ILE A 85 0.06 -5.72 1.71
C ILE A 85 1.29 -4.83 1.52
N VAL A 86 1.59 -4.51 0.27
CA VAL A 86 2.65 -3.58 -0.14
C VAL A 86 2.14 -2.17 0.06
N ASN A 87 2.37 -1.64 1.26
CA ASN A 87 1.85 -0.36 1.70
C ASN A 87 2.94 0.70 1.91
N ALA A 88 4.19 0.30 2.17
CA ALA A 88 5.28 1.24 2.37
C ALA A 88 5.35 2.28 1.25
N GLY A 89 5.38 3.54 1.62
CA GLY A 89 5.41 4.63 0.67
C GLY A 89 5.56 5.99 1.34
N LEU A 90 5.86 7.00 0.54
CA LEU A 90 5.98 8.38 0.99
C LEU A 90 5.43 9.36 -0.06
N GLY A 91 5.10 10.56 0.39
CA GLY A 91 4.48 11.61 -0.42
C GLY A 91 5.36 12.86 -0.56
N LYS A 92 6.68 12.70 -0.53
CA LYS A 92 7.60 13.82 -0.78
C LYS A 92 7.54 14.23 -2.25
N GLY A 93 7.78 15.50 -2.53
CA GLY A 93 7.84 15.98 -3.91
C GLY A 93 8.16 17.46 -4.01
N ALA A 94 8.64 17.83 -5.19
CA ALA A 94 8.85 19.21 -5.60
C ALA A 94 8.49 19.37 -7.06
N PRO A 95 8.18 20.58 -7.54
CA PRO A 95 8.01 20.81 -8.96
C PRO A 95 9.29 20.43 -9.72
N ILE A 96 9.13 19.75 -10.83
CA ILE A 96 10.27 19.26 -11.62
C ILE A 96 11.13 20.45 -12.09
N GLY A 97 12.45 20.32 -11.95
CA GLY A 97 13.40 21.35 -12.39
C GLY A 97 13.57 22.52 -11.42
N THR A 98 13.02 22.46 -10.20
CA THR A 98 13.15 23.56 -9.20
C THR A 98 14.21 23.33 -8.13
N GLY A 99 15.18 22.42 -8.38
CA GLY A 99 16.36 22.22 -7.52
C GLY A 99 16.19 21.19 -6.41
N ASN A 100 15.03 20.55 -6.23
CA ASN A 100 14.82 19.51 -5.23
C ASN A 100 14.52 18.14 -5.86
N ALA A 101 15.41 17.70 -6.75
CA ALA A 101 15.31 16.42 -7.43
C ALA A 101 15.34 15.22 -6.45
N ALA A 102 16.08 15.34 -5.34
CA ALA A 102 16.20 14.28 -4.34
C ALA A 102 14.85 13.83 -3.78
N ALA A 103 13.94 14.75 -3.45
CA ALA A 103 12.61 14.42 -2.96
C ALA A 103 11.77 13.62 -3.96
N ASN A 104 11.87 13.97 -5.25
CA ASN A 104 11.17 13.27 -6.33
C ASN A 104 11.74 11.86 -6.56
N LEU A 105 13.06 11.74 -6.57
CA LEU A 105 13.76 10.46 -6.76
C LEU A 105 13.51 9.52 -5.57
N GLU A 106 13.59 10.01 -4.34
CA GLU A 106 13.27 9.23 -3.12
C GLU A 106 11.82 8.68 -3.18
N THR A 107 10.88 9.50 -3.66
CA THR A 107 9.49 9.09 -3.83
C THR A 107 9.35 7.96 -4.85
N VAL A 108 9.98 8.08 -6.01
CA VAL A 108 9.93 7.04 -7.05
C VAL A 108 10.63 5.76 -6.57
N GLN A 109 11.79 5.89 -5.95
CA GLN A 109 12.56 4.76 -5.41
C GLN A 109 11.74 3.98 -4.37
N THR A 110 11.12 4.67 -3.42
CA THR A 110 10.32 4.02 -2.38
C THR A 110 9.02 3.45 -2.93
N ASN A 111 8.25 4.27 -3.65
CA ASN A 111 6.88 3.92 -4.01
C ASN A 111 6.77 2.97 -5.19
N LEU A 112 7.74 2.96 -6.11
CA LEU A 112 7.68 2.13 -7.31
C LEU A 112 8.74 1.03 -7.29
N VAL A 113 10.02 1.37 -7.15
CA VAL A 113 11.10 0.37 -7.15
C VAL A 113 10.98 -0.52 -5.90
N GLY A 114 10.79 0.09 -4.72
CA GLY A 114 10.56 -0.65 -3.49
C GLY A 114 9.28 -1.50 -3.54
N ALA A 115 8.20 -1.02 -4.17
CA ALA A 115 6.99 -1.82 -4.34
C ALA A 115 7.19 -3.00 -5.29
N LEU A 116 7.98 -2.83 -6.36
CA LEU A 116 8.35 -3.93 -7.26
C LEU A 116 9.16 -5.00 -6.53
N ALA A 117 10.19 -4.62 -5.77
CA ALA A 117 10.99 -5.57 -4.98
C ALA A 117 10.13 -6.38 -4.00
N GLN A 118 9.19 -5.73 -3.31
CA GLN A 118 8.24 -6.40 -2.43
C GLN A 118 7.28 -7.33 -3.18
N ALA A 119 6.81 -6.92 -4.36
CA ALA A 119 5.96 -7.76 -5.19
C ALA A 119 6.70 -9.01 -5.66
N GLU A 120 7.97 -8.90 -6.08
CA GLU A 120 8.84 -10.02 -6.45
C GLU A 120 8.99 -11.01 -5.30
N ALA A 121 9.33 -10.53 -4.09
CA ALA A 121 9.47 -11.37 -2.91
C ALA A 121 8.15 -12.08 -2.54
N ALA A 122 7.03 -11.36 -2.53
CA ALA A 122 5.72 -11.91 -2.26
C ALA A 122 5.31 -12.96 -3.31
N MET A 123 5.54 -12.66 -4.59
CA MET A 123 5.21 -13.57 -5.68
C MET A 123 6.07 -14.84 -5.68
N ALA A 124 7.33 -14.76 -5.29
CA ALA A 124 8.17 -15.96 -5.10
C ALA A 124 7.56 -16.91 -4.07
N ILE A 125 7.11 -16.38 -2.92
CA ILE A 125 6.42 -17.17 -1.88
C ILE A 125 5.11 -17.75 -2.43
N PHE A 126 4.25 -16.91 -3.05
CA PHE A 126 2.93 -17.34 -3.52
C PHE A 126 3.00 -18.36 -4.65
N ARG A 127 3.98 -18.26 -5.55
CA ARG A 127 4.20 -19.26 -6.60
C ARG A 127 4.67 -20.58 -6.01
N ALA A 128 5.58 -20.57 -5.03
CA ALA A 128 6.06 -21.79 -4.37
C ALA A 128 4.93 -22.53 -3.64
N GLN A 129 4.03 -21.80 -2.96
CA GLN A 129 2.91 -22.40 -2.22
C GLN A 129 1.62 -22.57 -3.06
N ASN A 130 1.61 -22.09 -4.32
CA ASN A 130 0.47 -22.08 -5.24
C ASN A 130 -0.81 -21.45 -4.68
N HIS A 131 -0.70 -20.46 -3.82
CA HIS A 131 -1.81 -19.63 -3.35
C HIS A 131 -1.28 -18.31 -2.76
N GLY A 132 -2.12 -17.30 -2.66
CA GLY A 132 -1.79 -16.04 -2.02
C GLY A 132 -2.64 -14.87 -2.51
N HIS A 133 -2.54 -13.75 -1.79
CA HIS A 133 -3.17 -12.50 -2.19
C HIS A 133 -2.18 -11.34 -2.06
N LEU A 134 -1.71 -10.83 -3.18
CA LEU A 134 -0.92 -9.62 -3.26
C LEU A 134 -1.82 -8.38 -3.29
N VAL A 135 -1.62 -7.46 -2.37
CA VAL A 135 -2.32 -6.19 -2.30
C VAL A 135 -1.32 -5.04 -2.51
N LEU A 136 -1.53 -4.27 -3.56
CA LEU A 136 -0.72 -3.11 -3.89
C LEU A 136 -1.47 -1.83 -3.51
N ILE A 137 -0.91 -1.04 -2.58
CA ILE A 137 -1.49 0.24 -2.20
C ILE A 137 -0.99 1.33 -3.15
N SER A 138 -1.84 1.68 -4.09
CA SER A 138 -1.66 2.76 -5.03
C SER A 138 -2.21 4.09 -4.47
N SER A 139 -2.90 4.88 -5.25
CA SER A 139 -3.57 6.13 -4.85
C SER A 139 -4.58 6.54 -5.91
N ILE A 140 -5.54 7.38 -5.54
CA ILE A 140 -6.41 8.06 -6.50
C ILE A 140 -5.61 8.94 -7.48
N SER A 141 -4.46 9.48 -7.06
CA SER A 141 -3.53 10.23 -7.90
C SER A 141 -2.85 9.40 -9.00
N ALA A 142 -2.98 8.06 -8.96
CA ALA A 142 -2.55 7.18 -10.04
C ALA A 142 -3.45 7.25 -11.28
N VAL A 143 -4.66 7.77 -11.13
CA VAL A 143 -5.65 7.83 -12.22
C VAL A 143 -5.23 8.84 -13.30
N ARG A 144 -4.53 9.89 -12.88
CA ARG A 144 -4.03 10.95 -13.75
C ARG A 144 -2.80 11.61 -13.14
N GLY A 145 -1.84 12.04 -13.97
CA GLY A 145 -0.71 12.86 -13.54
C GLY A 145 -1.18 14.18 -12.92
N LEU A 146 -0.70 14.46 -11.71
CA LEU A 146 -1.02 15.69 -10.99
C LEU A 146 0.13 16.69 -11.09
N PRO A 147 -0.15 18.00 -11.13
CA PRO A 147 0.86 19.03 -11.34
C PRO A 147 1.73 19.28 -10.09
N LYS A 148 2.75 20.13 -10.27
CA LYS A 148 3.63 20.64 -9.21
C LYS A 148 4.37 19.51 -8.48
N ALA A 149 4.37 19.55 -7.14
CA ALA A 149 5.02 18.57 -6.29
C ALA A 149 4.43 17.15 -6.37
N GLN A 150 3.27 16.97 -7.01
CA GLN A 150 2.59 15.68 -7.10
C GLN A 150 3.00 14.86 -8.35
N ALA A 151 3.78 15.42 -9.28
CA ALA A 151 4.09 14.74 -10.56
C ALA A 151 4.83 13.40 -10.34
N ALA A 152 5.90 13.39 -9.53
CA ALA A 152 6.65 12.17 -9.24
C ALA A 152 5.83 11.16 -8.44
N TYR A 153 5.04 11.63 -7.47
CA TYR A 153 4.14 10.79 -6.69
C TYR A 153 3.08 10.11 -7.58
N SER A 154 2.38 10.89 -8.40
CA SER A 154 1.37 10.36 -9.33
C SER A 154 1.97 9.33 -10.29
N ALA A 155 3.15 9.62 -10.86
CA ALA A 155 3.86 8.70 -11.75
C ALA A 155 4.20 7.40 -11.03
N SER A 156 4.73 7.46 -9.80
CA SER A 156 5.07 6.28 -9.00
C SER A 156 3.83 5.42 -8.71
N LYS A 157 2.72 6.03 -8.31
CA LYS A 157 1.46 5.32 -8.00
C LYS A 157 0.76 4.79 -9.26
N ALA A 158 0.89 5.48 -10.41
CA ALA A 158 0.44 4.95 -11.70
C ALA A 158 1.25 3.71 -12.11
N GLY A 159 2.58 3.72 -11.90
CA GLY A 159 3.44 2.57 -12.10
C GLY A 159 3.03 1.35 -11.24
N VAL A 160 2.74 1.57 -9.95
CA VAL A 160 2.22 0.51 -9.06
C VAL A 160 0.87 -0.04 -9.57
N SER A 161 0.00 0.83 -10.07
CA SER A 161 -1.28 0.38 -10.66
C SER A 161 -1.06 -0.46 -11.92
N ALA A 162 -0.14 -0.06 -12.78
CA ALA A 162 0.21 -0.80 -14.00
C ALA A 162 0.84 -2.16 -13.68
N LEU A 163 1.77 -2.21 -12.69
CA LEU A 163 2.33 -3.46 -12.18
C LEU A 163 1.23 -4.43 -11.73
N GLY A 164 0.27 -3.94 -10.91
CA GLY A 164 -0.84 -4.76 -10.46
C GLY A 164 -1.71 -5.28 -11.60
N GLN A 165 -2.00 -4.45 -12.60
CA GLN A 165 -2.76 -4.85 -13.80
C GLN A 165 -2.04 -5.94 -14.61
N GLY A 166 -0.72 -5.80 -14.81
CA GLY A 166 0.10 -6.81 -15.48
C GLY A 166 0.04 -8.16 -14.77
N LEU A 167 0.26 -8.18 -13.46
CA LEU A 167 0.16 -9.39 -12.63
C LEU A 167 -1.24 -9.99 -12.63
N GLN A 168 -2.29 -9.17 -12.62
CA GLN A 168 -3.68 -9.64 -12.72
C GLN A 168 -3.99 -10.31 -14.06
N ALA A 169 -3.38 -9.85 -15.15
CA ALA A 169 -3.54 -10.48 -16.47
C ALA A 169 -2.77 -11.80 -16.54
N GLU A 170 -1.53 -11.82 -16.06
CA GLU A 170 -0.67 -13.00 -16.03
C GLU A 170 -1.25 -14.14 -15.18
N LEU A 171 -1.82 -13.78 -14.02
CA LEU A 171 -2.35 -14.75 -13.05
C LEU A 171 -3.85 -15.09 -13.26
N ALA A 172 -4.41 -14.71 -14.41
CA ALA A 172 -5.81 -15.02 -14.70
C ALA A 172 -6.06 -16.54 -14.65
N GLY A 173 -7.05 -16.95 -13.86
CA GLY A 173 -7.37 -18.37 -13.65
C GLY A 173 -6.51 -19.08 -12.59
N SER A 174 -5.45 -18.44 -12.06
CA SER A 174 -4.64 -19.01 -10.99
C SER A 174 -5.30 -18.82 -9.60
N PRO A 175 -4.89 -19.59 -8.58
CA PRO A 175 -5.35 -19.39 -7.20
C PRO A 175 -4.71 -18.19 -6.52
N ILE A 176 -3.71 -17.55 -7.13
CA ILE A 176 -3.07 -16.34 -6.62
C ILE A 176 -3.91 -15.12 -7.04
N LYS A 177 -4.25 -14.26 -6.08
CA LYS A 177 -5.03 -13.04 -6.32
C LYS A 177 -4.16 -11.80 -6.23
N VAL A 178 -4.51 -10.77 -7.00
CA VAL A 178 -3.85 -9.46 -6.95
C VAL A 178 -4.91 -8.38 -6.89
N SER A 179 -4.80 -7.49 -5.90
CA SER A 179 -5.67 -6.31 -5.74
C SER A 179 -4.86 -5.03 -5.77
N VAL A 180 -5.37 -4.04 -6.47
CA VAL A 180 -4.86 -2.66 -6.46
C VAL A 180 -5.86 -1.79 -5.71
N ILE A 181 -5.43 -1.23 -4.58
CA ILE A 181 -6.26 -0.34 -3.76
C ILE A 181 -5.83 1.10 -4.02
N LEU A 182 -6.78 1.96 -4.29
CA LEU A 182 -6.56 3.37 -4.58
C LEU A 182 -7.21 4.23 -3.49
N PRO A 183 -6.49 4.50 -2.37
CA PRO A 183 -6.97 5.43 -1.37
C PRO A 183 -7.13 6.84 -1.96
N GLY A 184 -8.20 7.53 -1.56
CA GLY A 184 -8.31 8.96 -1.72
C GLY A 184 -7.58 9.71 -0.60
N TYR A 185 -8.06 10.89 -0.25
CA TYR A 185 -7.50 11.63 0.89
C TYR A 185 -8.00 11.01 2.21
N ILE A 186 -7.10 10.34 2.92
CA ILE A 186 -7.31 9.82 4.27
C ILE A 186 -6.34 10.58 5.17
N GLU A 187 -6.80 11.00 6.33
CA GLU A 187 -6.00 11.77 7.29
C GLU A 187 -4.82 10.94 7.81
N THR A 188 -3.62 11.26 7.33
CA THR A 188 -2.36 10.61 7.66
C THR A 188 -1.21 11.61 7.49
N ASP A 189 -0.01 11.25 7.93
CA ASP A 189 1.17 12.10 7.77
C ASP A 189 1.46 12.48 6.31
N ILE A 190 1.14 11.60 5.36
CA ILE A 190 1.31 11.88 3.92
C ILE A 190 0.40 13.02 3.46
N ASN A 191 -0.79 13.14 4.05
CA ASN A 191 -1.78 14.17 3.72
C ASN A 191 -1.77 15.34 4.71
N ARG A 192 -0.75 15.43 5.59
CA ARG A 192 -0.64 16.54 6.56
C ARG A 192 -0.60 17.88 5.84
N GLY A 193 -1.52 18.77 6.21
CA GLY A 193 -1.63 20.11 5.64
C GLY A 193 -2.44 20.20 4.34
N VAL A 194 -2.93 19.10 3.80
CA VAL A 194 -3.87 19.10 2.67
C VAL A 194 -5.24 19.57 3.16
N LYS A 195 -5.72 20.72 2.63
CA LYS A 195 -7.04 21.27 2.94
C LYS A 195 -8.04 20.87 1.87
N THR A 196 -8.86 19.87 2.15
CA THR A 196 -9.90 19.41 1.24
C THR A 196 -11.15 18.97 2.00
N LYS A 197 -12.33 19.20 1.42
CA LYS A 197 -13.60 18.67 1.94
C LYS A 197 -13.77 17.16 1.70
N LEU A 198 -12.87 16.56 0.94
CA LEU A 198 -12.87 15.12 0.62
C LEU A 198 -11.98 14.31 1.58
N MET A 199 -11.48 14.94 2.64
CA MET A 199 -10.68 14.23 3.65
C MET A 199 -11.56 13.26 4.43
N THR A 200 -11.11 12.02 4.50
CA THR A 200 -11.74 10.95 5.29
C THR A 200 -10.93 10.79 6.59
N GLU A 201 -11.60 10.67 7.71
CA GLU A 201 -10.97 10.35 9.00
C GLU A 201 -10.20 9.04 8.91
N THR A 202 -9.08 8.94 9.65
CA THR A 202 -8.16 7.79 9.59
C THR A 202 -8.89 6.47 9.81
N ASP A 203 -9.65 6.32 10.89
CA ASP A 203 -10.32 5.07 11.24
C ASP A 203 -11.36 4.64 10.20
N ALA A 204 -12.16 5.59 9.71
CA ALA A 204 -13.13 5.32 8.65
C ALA A 204 -12.44 4.89 7.34
N GLY A 205 -11.34 5.56 6.98
CA GLY A 205 -10.53 5.23 5.84
C GLY A 205 -9.90 3.85 5.93
N VAL A 206 -9.31 3.53 7.09
CA VAL A 206 -8.68 2.22 7.36
C VAL A 206 -9.71 1.09 7.29
N ARG A 207 -10.88 1.24 7.95
CA ARG A 207 -11.95 0.24 7.85
C ARG A 207 -12.40 0.01 6.41
N ALA A 208 -12.53 1.08 5.63
CA ALA A 208 -12.89 0.98 4.22
C ALA A 208 -11.78 0.27 3.39
N MET A 209 -10.51 0.54 3.69
CA MET A 209 -9.37 -0.16 3.05
C MET A 209 -9.40 -1.66 3.38
N VAL A 210 -9.53 -2.02 4.64
CA VAL A 210 -9.57 -3.43 5.05
C VAL A 210 -10.76 -4.16 4.40
N ALA A 211 -11.95 -3.53 4.36
CA ALA A 211 -13.11 -4.09 3.66
C ALA A 211 -12.85 -4.29 2.16
N ALA A 212 -12.18 -3.33 1.50
CA ALA A 212 -11.80 -3.44 0.10
C ALA A 212 -10.77 -4.56 -0.13
N ILE A 213 -9.78 -4.71 0.75
CA ILE A 213 -8.77 -5.77 0.71
C ILE A 213 -9.43 -7.14 0.88
N GLU A 214 -10.30 -7.30 1.87
CA GLU A 214 -11.04 -8.55 2.13
C GLU A 214 -11.96 -8.97 0.97
N SER A 215 -12.45 -8.01 0.19
CA SER A 215 -13.27 -8.30 -0.99
C SER A 215 -12.50 -8.95 -2.15
N GLU A 216 -11.17 -8.95 -2.11
CA GLU A 216 -10.24 -9.47 -3.14
C GLU A 216 -10.54 -8.96 -4.57
N ARG A 217 -11.21 -7.81 -4.71
CA ARG A 217 -11.48 -7.22 -6.02
C ARG A 217 -10.18 -6.78 -6.67
N ARG A 218 -10.11 -6.92 -7.98
CA ARG A 218 -8.92 -6.52 -8.77
C ARG A 218 -8.55 -5.05 -8.57
N ARG A 219 -9.54 -4.17 -8.41
CA ARG A 219 -9.35 -2.73 -8.20
C ARG A 219 -10.44 -2.16 -7.28
N SER A 220 -10.04 -1.31 -6.35
CA SER A 220 -10.97 -0.60 -5.46
C SER A 220 -10.49 0.81 -5.18
N GLU A 221 -11.32 1.80 -5.42
CA GLU A 221 -11.18 3.17 -4.92
C GLU A 221 -11.73 3.22 -3.49
N VAL A 222 -10.99 3.86 -2.55
CA VAL A 222 -11.31 3.80 -1.12
C VAL A 222 -11.28 5.20 -0.47
N PRO A 223 -12.36 5.56 0.25
CA PRO A 223 -13.69 4.93 0.25
C PRO A 223 -14.34 4.98 -1.14
N ALA A 224 -15.22 4.04 -1.44
CA ALA A 224 -15.82 3.97 -2.79
C ALA A 224 -16.56 5.27 -3.16
N TRP A 225 -17.29 5.85 -2.23
CA TRP A 225 -17.85 7.19 -2.37
C TRP A 225 -17.01 8.19 -1.56
N PRO A 226 -16.61 9.32 -2.13
CA PRO A 226 -16.94 9.81 -3.50
C PRO A 226 -15.88 9.40 -4.57
N TRP A 227 -14.88 8.57 -4.22
CA TRP A 227 -13.69 8.41 -5.06
C TRP A 227 -13.91 7.60 -6.34
N LYS A 228 -14.84 6.65 -6.37
CA LYS A 228 -15.13 5.88 -7.58
C LYS A 228 -15.66 6.76 -8.72
N PRO A 229 -16.70 7.61 -8.55
CA PRO A 229 -17.13 8.55 -9.58
C PRO A 229 -16.07 9.61 -9.90
N ILE A 230 -15.32 10.12 -8.91
CA ILE A 230 -14.23 11.07 -9.15
C ILE A 230 -13.15 10.43 -10.03
N ALA A 231 -12.70 9.20 -9.73
CA ALA A 231 -11.74 8.50 -10.55
C ALA A 231 -12.19 8.29 -12.00
N ALA A 232 -13.47 7.95 -12.19
CA ALA A 232 -14.05 7.82 -13.52
C ALA A 232 -14.02 9.16 -14.28
N ALA A 233 -14.42 10.26 -13.63
CA ALA A 233 -14.39 11.60 -14.22
C ALA A 233 -12.95 12.05 -14.55
N LEU A 234 -12.01 11.89 -13.64
CA LEU A 234 -10.61 12.31 -13.82
C LEU A 234 -9.94 11.70 -15.05
N ARG A 235 -10.36 10.51 -15.50
CA ARG A 235 -9.82 9.86 -16.70
C ARG A 235 -10.17 10.62 -17.99
N HIS A 236 -11.29 11.35 -18.00
CA HIS A 236 -11.85 11.94 -19.19
C HIS A 236 -11.82 13.48 -19.19
N LEU A 237 -11.51 14.10 -18.04
CA LEU A 237 -11.46 15.56 -17.93
C LEU A 237 -10.27 16.14 -18.71
N PRO A 238 -10.43 17.31 -19.38
CA PRO A 238 -9.31 18.05 -19.94
C PRO A 238 -8.29 18.46 -18.88
N ASP A 239 -6.99 18.57 -19.26
CA ASP A 239 -5.91 18.92 -18.33
C ASP A 239 -6.14 20.23 -17.59
N ALA A 240 -6.64 21.26 -18.29
CA ALA A 240 -6.93 22.56 -17.70
C ALA A 240 -8.03 22.52 -16.60
N VAL A 241 -8.92 21.53 -16.66
CA VAL A 241 -9.97 21.34 -15.65
C VAL A 241 -9.44 20.51 -14.48
N SER A 242 -8.74 19.42 -14.76
CA SER A 242 -8.20 18.56 -13.73
C SER A 242 -7.17 19.27 -12.84
N ALA A 243 -6.36 20.17 -13.40
CA ALA A 243 -5.37 20.96 -12.66
C ALA A 243 -5.99 21.97 -11.66
N LYS A 244 -7.28 22.28 -11.79
CA LYS A 244 -8.02 23.20 -10.89
C LYS A 244 -8.82 22.46 -9.82
N LEU A 245 -9.05 21.16 -9.97
CA LEU A 245 -9.86 20.35 -9.06
C LEU A 245 -9.01 19.69 -7.94
N ILE A 246 -7.73 19.75 -8.07
CA ILE A 246 -6.74 19.12 -7.21
C ILE A 246 -5.66 20.16 -6.85
#